data_987597e82d85505f6e22d57cc09de51e
#
_entry.id   987597e82d85505f6e22d57cc09de51e
#
_cell.length_a   1.000
_cell.length_b   1.000
_cell.length_c   1.000
_cell.angle_alpha   90.00
_cell.angle_beta   90.00
_cell.angle_gamma   90.00
#
_symmetry.space_group_name_H-M   'P 1'
#
loop_
_entity.id
_entity.type
_entity.pdbx_description
1 polymer ?
#
loop_
_entity_poly.entity_id
_entity_poly.type
_entity_poly.pdbx_seq_one_letter_code
_entity_poly.pdbx_strand_id
1 'polypeptide(L)'
;GALTEPVDIADPYSDAENSEPLARLSIHDRAVATSGNYRRGVEIGGQHYSHIVDPRTGQTAEDIVSSTVVAPDPATAGALATAFSVMKPAQSIQLAALIPNVDFLIVKKNGERVTSSGWRGLAMPFSPMPAAAASAGSWDPSMELTVHLEIARIEGNRVRRPYVAVWIEDRDKFPVRTIALWMEKPKYLNEMRAWYKDDRLRAMAEGSDITRSVSGATRPPGKYTVKWDGKDNAGKPVKAGKYTVFVEATREHGGYQLMHEELDFAGTPKQVELKGGEELTSASLDYHKVAK
;
A
#
# COMPACT_ATOMS: atom_id res chain seq x y z
N GLY A 1 -8.66 26.51 9.56
CA GLY A 1 -9.34 25.24 9.74
C GLY A 1 -8.30 24.14 9.72
N ALA A 2 -8.37 23.19 10.64
CA ALA A 2 -7.49 22.02 10.63
C ALA A 2 -7.74 21.24 9.34
N LEU A 3 -6.67 20.96 8.59
CA LEU A 3 -6.74 20.10 7.42
C LEU A 3 -7.03 18.67 7.92
N THR A 4 -8.20 18.17 7.58
CA THR A 4 -8.58 16.77 7.85
C THR A 4 -8.06 15.93 6.71
N GLU A 5 -6.93 15.27 6.90
CA GLU A 5 -6.49 14.27 5.93
C GLU A 5 -7.19 12.94 6.25
N PRO A 6 -7.76 12.25 5.26
CA PRO A 6 -8.34 10.93 5.48
C PRO A 6 -7.25 9.92 5.84
N VAL A 7 -7.57 9.00 6.75
CA VAL A 7 -6.70 7.88 7.12
C VAL A 7 -7.23 6.61 6.47
N ASP A 8 -6.42 6.01 5.61
CA ASP A 8 -6.74 4.76 4.93
C ASP A 8 -6.32 3.56 5.80
N ILE A 9 -7.25 2.63 5.98
CA ILE A 9 -7.02 1.36 6.67
C ILE A 9 -6.76 0.28 5.63
N ALA A 10 -5.57 -0.29 5.66
CA ALA A 10 -5.17 -1.31 4.69
C ALA A 10 -6.07 -2.56 4.75
N ASP A 11 -6.35 -3.14 3.58
CA ASP A 11 -7.03 -4.43 3.50
C ASP A 11 -6.03 -5.56 3.85
N PRO A 12 -6.27 -6.35 4.92
CA PRO A 12 -5.36 -7.40 5.33
C PRO A 12 -5.30 -8.58 4.35
N TYR A 13 -6.24 -8.69 3.43
CA TYR A 13 -6.28 -9.76 2.42
C TYR A 13 -5.69 -9.35 1.09
N SER A 14 -5.26 -8.11 0.95
CA SER A 14 -4.60 -7.65 -0.27
C SER A 14 -3.09 -7.75 -0.15
N ASP A 15 -2.47 -8.39 -1.15
CA ASP A 15 -1.02 -8.55 -1.24
C ASP A 15 -0.33 -7.28 -1.80
N ALA A 16 -1.07 -6.38 -2.44
CA ALA A 16 -0.49 -5.19 -3.03
C ALA A 16 -0.43 -4.02 -2.04
N GLU A 17 0.73 -3.35 -2.01
CA GLU A 17 1.03 -2.23 -1.12
C GLU A 17 0.16 -0.99 -1.36
N ASN A 18 -0.42 -0.88 -2.55
CA ASN A 18 -1.27 0.22 -3.00
C ASN A 18 -2.71 -0.21 -3.34
N SER A 19 -3.17 -1.32 -2.79
CA SER A 19 -4.56 -1.78 -2.95
C SER A 19 -5.55 -0.77 -2.37
N GLU A 20 -6.79 -0.88 -2.82
CA GLU A 20 -7.89 -0.11 -2.23
C GLU A 20 -7.95 -0.37 -0.72
N PRO A 21 -8.14 0.68 0.08
CA PRO A 21 -8.21 0.53 1.52
C PRO A 21 -9.49 -0.21 1.93
N LEU A 22 -9.41 -1.00 3.00
CA LEU A 22 -10.56 -1.65 3.63
C LEU A 22 -11.59 -0.64 4.13
N ALA A 23 -11.11 0.50 4.62
CA ALA A 23 -11.92 1.63 5.08
C ALA A 23 -11.11 2.92 4.98
N ARG A 24 -11.81 4.04 4.81
CA ARG A 24 -11.25 5.39 4.89
C ARG A 24 -11.91 6.13 6.04
N LEU A 25 -11.11 6.73 6.92
CA LEU A 25 -11.59 7.40 8.12
C LEU A 25 -11.36 8.89 8.05
N SER A 26 -12.33 9.67 8.55
CA SER A 26 -12.16 11.09 8.86
C SER A 26 -11.95 11.25 10.36
N ILE A 27 -10.79 11.71 10.79
CA ILE A 27 -10.40 11.74 12.19
C ILE A 27 -9.93 13.13 12.58
N HIS A 28 -10.36 13.60 13.76
CA HIS A 28 -9.93 14.85 14.38
C HIS A 28 -9.48 14.60 15.82
N ASP A 29 -8.33 15.13 16.21
CA ASP A 29 -7.81 15.11 17.58
C ASP A 29 -7.84 13.71 18.22
N ARG A 30 -7.62 12.67 17.42
CA ARG A 30 -7.58 11.25 17.83
C ARG A 30 -6.43 10.55 17.13
N ALA A 31 -6.02 9.43 17.70
CA ALA A 31 -4.99 8.56 17.14
C ALA A 31 -5.59 7.29 16.56
N VAL A 32 -4.92 6.74 15.55
CA VAL A 32 -5.25 5.45 14.92
C VAL A 32 -4.06 4.51 15.04
N ALA A 33 -4.31 3.28 15.41
CA ALA A 33 -3.32 2.21 15.35
C ALA A 33 -3.95 0.94 14.78
N THR A 34 -3.17 0.22 13.97
CA THR A 34 -3.56 -1.09 13.44
C THR A 34 -2.51 -2.13 13.82
N SER A 35 -2.94 -3.20 14.47
CA SER A 35 -2.19 -4.43 14.67
C SER A 35 -2.69 -5.49 13.70
N GLY A 36 -1.78 -6.17 13.00
CA GLY A 36 -2.12 -7.23 12.07
C GLY A 36 -1.16 -8.40 12.15
N ASN A 37 -1.68 -9.60 11.96
CA ASN A 37 -0.90 -10.84 12.00
C ASN A 37 -0.37 -11.27 10.61
N TYR A 38 -0.79 -10.60 9.53
CA TYR A 38 -0.58 -11.02 8.15
C TYR A 38 0.75 -10.58 7.51
N ARG A 39 1.41 -9.54 8.06
CA ARG A 39 2.66 -9.00 7.46
C ARG A 39 3.93 -9.37 8.22
N ARG A 40 3.84 -9.62 9.51
CA ARG A 40 5.00 -9.92 10.36
C ARG A 40 4.81 -11.27 11.03
N GLY A 41 5.83 -12.13 10.93
CA GLY A 41 5.80 -13.47 11.47
C GLY A 41 6.95 -14.28 10.94
N VAL A 42 6.86 -15.58 11.11
CA VAL A 42 7.80 -16.56 10.57
C VAL A 42 7.03 -17.65 9.84
N GLU A 43 7.61 -18.13 8.75
CA GLU A 43 7.08 -19.28 8.00
C GLU A 43 7.79 -20.55 8.48
N ILE A 44 7.03 -21.52 8.97
CA ILE A 44 7.56 -22.82 9.41
C ILE A 44 6.72 -23.91 8.75
N GLY A 45 7.34 -24.75 7.92
CA GLY A 45 6.64 -25.84 7.24
C GLY A 45 5.50 -25.38 6.30
N GLY A 46 5.60 -24.16 5.73
CA GLY A 46 4.56 -23.59 4.88
C GLY A 46 3.38 -22.97 5.65
N GLN A 47 3.46 -22.87 6.96
CA GLN A 47 2.48 -22.20 7.82
C GLN A 47 3.05 -20.90 8.37
N HIS A 48 2.28 -19.81 8.25
CA HIS A 48 2.60 -18.50 8.81
C HIS A 48 2.27 -18.47 10.31
N TYR A 49 3.24 -18.05 11.13
CA TYR A 49 3.08 -17.81 12.56
C TYR A 49 3.26 -16.31 12.83
N SER A 50 2.21 -15.69 13.34
CA SER A 50 2.22 -14.27 13.70
C SER A 50 3.26 -13.94 14.76
N HIS A 51 3.81 -12.72 14.70
CA HIS A 51 4.64 -12.16 15.78
C HIS A 51 3.83 -11.74 17.02
N ILE A 52 2.50 -11.71 16.92
CA ILE A 52 1.59 -11.40 18.03
C ILE A 52 1.28 -12.70 18.75
N VAL A 53 1.63 -12.76 20.04
CA VAL A 53 1.44 -13.94 20.90
C VAL A 53 0.46 -13.60 22.00
N ASP A 54 -0.52 -14.48 22.25
CA ASP A 54 -1.41 -14.37 23.39
C ASP A 54 -0.63 -14.71 24.67
N PRO A 55 -0.42 -13.76 25.60
CA PRO A 55 0.38 -13.98 26.79
C PRO A 55 -0.26 -14.99 27.78
N ARG A 56 -1.53 -15.29 27.62
CA ARG A 56 -2.27 -16.25 28.47
C ARG A 56 -2.02 -17.69 28.09
N THR A 57 -1.74 -17.95 26.80
CA THR A 57 -1.63 -19.29 26.22
C THR A 57 -0.25 -19.58 25.62
N GLY A 58 0.52 -18.54 25.29
CA GLY A 58 1.77 -18.65 24.54
C GLY A 58 1.58 -18.97 23.05
N GLN A 59 0.34 -18.99 22.56
CA GLN A 59 0.03 -19.27 21.15
C GLN A 59 0.01 -17.97 20.32
N THR A 60 0.35 -18.09 19.05
CA THR A 60 0.26 -16.96 18.10
C THR A 60 -1.20 -16.60 17.80
N ALA A 61 -1.46 -15.32 17.57
CA ALA A 61 -2.79 -14.83 17.17
C ALA A 61 -3.12 -15.36 15.78
N GLU A 62 -4.22 -16.12 15.64
CA GLU A 62 -4.65 -16.72 14.37
C GLU A 62 -6.03 -16.27 13.92
N ASP A 63 -6.96 -16.06 14.85
CA ASP A 63 -8.37 -15.78 14.54
C ASP A 63 -8.62 -14.36 14.05
N ILE A 64 -7.84 -13.39 14.53
CA ILE A 64 -7.94 -11.99 14.18
C ILE A 64 -6.79 -11.62 13.24
N VAL A 65 -7.14 -11.29 11.98
CA VAL A 65 -6.16 -10.92 10.97
C VAL A 65 -5.70 -9.48 11.14
N SER A 66 -6.62 -8.57 11.49
CA SER A 66 -6.34 -7.16 11.68
C SER A 66 -7.26 -6.57 12.75
N SER A 67 -6.69 -5.69 13.57
CA SER A 67 -7.42 -4.90 14.56
C SER A 67 -6.99 -3.44 14.46
N THR A 68 -7.90 -2.57 14.05
CA THR A 68 -7.70 -1.11 13.97
C THR A 68 -8.47 -0.45 15.10
N VAL A 69 -7.79 0.40 15.86
CA VAL A 69 -8.39 1.16 16.96
C VAL A 69 -8.17 2.64 16.75
N VAL A 70 -9.23 3.42 16.97
CA VAL A 70 -9.22 4.88 17.06
C VAL A 70 -9.45 5.27 18.52
N ALA A 71 -8.53 6.02 19.11
CA ALA A 71 -8.55 6.40 20.53
C ALA A 71 -8.09 7.84 20.72
N PRO A 72 -8.28 8.44 21.92
CA PRO A 72 -7.86 9.81 22.19
C PRO A 72 -6.36 10.04 22.03
N ASP A 73 -5.53 9.03 22.25
CA ASP A 73 -4.07 9.12 22.20
C ASP A 73 -3.42 7.87 21.56
N PRO A 74 -2.17 8.01 21.04
CA PRO A 74 -1.49 6.90 20.35
C PRO A 74 -1.18 5.68 21.22
N ALA A 75 -0.91 5.89 22.52
CA ALA A 75 -0.57 4.78 23.43
C ALA A 75 -1.79 3.88 23.66
N THR A 76 -2.95 4.51 23.92
CA THR A 76 -4.23 3.80 24.06
C THR A 76 -4.61 3.08 22.77
N ALA A 77 -4.51 3.76 21.62
CA ALA A 77 -4.81 3.14 20.32
C ALA A 77 -3.93 1.92 20.05
N GLY A 78 -2.61 2.03 20.26
CA GLY A 78 -1.66 0.95 20.03
C GLY A 78 -1.85 -0.24 20.99
N ALA A 79 -2.05 0.04 22.27
CA ALA A 79 -2.27 -0.99 23.28
C ALA A 79 -3.55 -1.80 23.00
N LEU A 80 -4.66 -1.11 22.72
CA LEU A 80 -5.94 -1.76 22.43
C LEU A 80 -5.91 -2.51 21.09
N ALA A 81 -5.27 -1.97 20.04
CA ALA A 81 -5.12 -2.67 18.77
C ALA A 81 -4.40 -4.01 18.96
N THR A 82 -3.33 -4.03 19.77
CA THR A 82 -2.60 -5.27 20.08
C THR A 82 -3.43 -6.21 20.96
N ALA A 83 -4.08 -5.70 22.01
CA ALA A 83 -4.93 -6.51 22.88
C ALA A 83 -6.08 -7.18 22.11
N PHE A 84 -6.76 -6.43 21.24
CA PHE A 84 -7.87 -6.94 20.43
C PHE A 84 -7.45 -8.00 19.41
N SER A 85 -6.18 -8.06 19.05
CA SER A 85 -5.66 -9.12 18.17
C SER A 85 -5.62 -10.50 18.85
N VAL A 86 -5.67 -10.58 20.18
CA VAL A 86 -5.64 -11.84 20.95
C VAL A 86 -6.91 -12.06 21.79
N MET A 87 -7.82 -11.07 21.83
CA MET A 87 -9.09 -11.16 22.55
C MET A 87 -10.18 -11.73 21.65
N LYS A 88 -11.18 -12.38 22.26
CA LYS A 88 -12.43 -12.68 21.55
C LYS A 88 -13.17 -11.37 21.23
N PRO A 89 -13.78 -11.20 20.06
CA PRO A 89 -14.48 -9.96 19.67
C PRO A 89 -15.48 -9.45 20.70
N ALA A 90 -16.23 -10.37 21.35
CA ALA A 90 -17.16 -10.00 22.42
C ALA A 90 -16.48 -9.31 23.61
N GLN A 91 -15.29 -9.75 23.98
CA GLN A 91 -14.50 -9.13 25.04
C GLN A 91 -13.95 -7.77 24.60
N SER A 92 -13.54 -7.64 23.35
CA SER A 92 -13.10 -6.36 22.77
C SER A 92 -14.22 -5.32 22.78
N ILE A 93 -15.45 -5.72 22.43
CA ILE A 93 -16.66 -4.88 22.52
C ILE A 93 -16.88 -4.39 23.97
N GLN A 94 -16.83 -5.32 24.93
CA GLN A 94 -17.03 -4.99 26.33
C GLN A 94 -15.95 -4.03 26.86
N LEU A 95 -14.68 -4.30 26.55
CA LEU A 95 -13.58 -3.44 26.99
C LEU A 95 -13.66 -2.05 26.36
N ALA A 96 -13.92 -1.96 25.05
CA ALA A 96 -14.08 -0.69 24.36
C ALA A 96 -15.22 0.15 24.93
N ALA A 97 -16.33 -0.47 25.33
CA ALA A 97 -17.46 0.24 25.93
C ALA A 97 -17.14 0.90 27.29
N LEU A 98 -16.07 0.45 27.97
CA LEU A 98 -15.64 1.02 29.25
C LEU A 98 -14.68 2.21 29.08
N ILE A 99 -14.16 2.45 27.88
CA ILE A 99 -13.16 3.48 27.60
C ILE A 99 -13.79 4.53 26.69
N PRO A 100 -13.92 5.78 27.15
CA PRO A 100 -14.53 6.85 26.35
C PRO A 100 -13.76 7.12 25.06
N ASN A 101 -14.49 7.42 23.99
CA ASN A 101 -13.93 7.78 22.68
C ASN A 101 -13.01 6.72 22.08
N VAL A 102 -13.29 5.44 22.30
CA VAL A 102 -12.62 4.33 21.65
C VAL A 102 -13.56 3.69 20.64
N ASP A 103 -13.08 3.65 19.38
CA ASP A 103 -13.75 2.97 18.28
C ASP A 103 -12.81 1.95 17.65
N PHE A 104 -13.34 0.88 17.06
CA PHE A 104 -12.52 -0.15 16.48
C PHE A 104 -13.18 -0.85 15.28
N LEU A 105 -12.33 -1.43 14.44
CA LEU A 105 -12.64 -2.43 13.41
C LEU A 105 -11.74 -3.64 13.64
N ILE A 106 -12.34 -4.79 13.86
CA ILE A 106 -11.66 -6.10 13.89
C ILE A 106 -12.03 -6.86 12.62
N VAL A 107 -11.02 -7.43 11.96
CA VAL A 107 -11.19 -8.31 10.79
C VAL A 107 -10.76 -9.71 11.19
N LYS A 108 -11.69 -10.67 11.08
CA LYS A 108 -11.45 -12.08 11.41
C LYS A 108 -10.91 -12.85 10.20
N LYS A 109 -10.26 -13.98 10.45
CA LYS A 109 -9.72 -14.87 9.42
C LYS A 109 -10.76 -15.33 8.39
N ASN A 110 -12.02 -15.41 8.75
CA ASN A 110 -13.12 -15.75 7.86
C ASN A 110 -13.68 -14.55 7.06
N GLY A 111 -13.06 -13.36 7.15
CA GLY A 111 -13.52 -12.14 6.50
C GLY A 111 -14.60 -11.36 7.25
N GLU A 112 -15.12 -11.89 8.35
CA GLU A 112 -16.11 -11.18 9.17
C GLU A 112 -15.50 -9.91 9.77
N ARG A 113 -16.26 -8.81 9.73
CA ARG A 113 -15.88 -7.52 10.28
C ARG A 113 -16.71 -7.21 11.51
N VAL A 114 -16.06 -6.92 12.62
CA VAL A 114 -16.70 -6.52 13.88
C VAL A 114 -16.29 -5.10 14.21
N THR A 115 -17.26 -4.21 14.42
CA THR A 115 -17.02 -2.78 14.69
C THR A 115 -17.68 -2.33 15.98
N SER A 116 -17.12 -1.27 16.59
CA SER A 116 -17.81 -0.51 17.62
C SER A 116 -19.03 0.23 17.04
N SER A 117 -19.93 0.66 17.90
CA SER A 117 -21.12 1.45 17.49
C SER A 117 -20.76 2.79 16.86
N GLY A 118 -19.67 3.43 17.31
CA GLY A 118 -19.19 4.71 16.81
C GLY A 118 -18.41 4.63 15.50
N TRP A 119 -17.96 3.46 15.09
CA TRP A 119 -17.14 3.29 13.88
C TRP A 119 -17.77 3.88 12.61
N ARG A 120 -19.08 3.71 12.44
CA ARG A 120 -19.80 4.24 11.28
C ARG A 120 -19.72 5.77 11.16
N GLY A 121 -19.63 6.48 12.28
CA GLY A 121 -19.48 7.94 12.29
C GLY A 121 -18.10 8.42 11.86
N LEU A 122 -17.10 7.57 11.91
CA LEU A 122 -15.72 7.84 11.48
C LEU A 122 -15.47 7.44 10.04
N ALA A 123 -16.16 6.40 9.57
CA ALA A 123 -15.98 5.87 8.21
C ALA A 123 -16.55 6.86 7.18
N MET A 124 -15.69 7.29 6.27
CA MET A 124 -16.14 8.03 5.08
C MET A 124 -16.85 7.07 4.13
N PRO A 125 -17.97 7.48 3.51
CA PRO A 125 -18.58 6.66 2.47
C PRO A 125 -17.54 6.46 1.36
N PHE A 126 -17.12 5.23 1.18
CA PHE A 126 -16.35 4.82 0.02
C PHE A 126 -17.35 4.60 -1.11
N SER A 127 -17.48 5.60 -1.99
CA SER A 127 -18.13 5.37 -3.27
C SER A 127 -17.05 4.79 -4.18
N PRO A 128 -17.13 3.51 -4.56
CA PRO A 128 -16.36 3.08 -5.72
C PRO A 128 -16.78 4.01 -6.85
N MET A 129 -15.83 4.73 -7.44
CA MET A 129 -16.14 5.51 -8.64
C MET A 129 -16.83 4.56 -9.63
N PRO A 130 -18.03 4.91 -10.15
CA PRO A 130 -18.67 4.06 -11.12
C PRO A 130 -17.64 3.81 -12.23
N ALA A 131 -17.44 2.55 -12.59
CA ALA A 131 -16.62 2.19 -13.72
C ALA A 131 -17.12 3.02 -14.89
N ALA A 132 -16.34 4.02 -15.30
CA ALA A 132 -16.71 4.83 -16.45
C ALA A 132 -16.90 3.86 -17.61
N ALA A 133 -18.05 3.93 -18.26
CA ALA A 133 -18.33 3.09 -19.42
C ALA A 133 -17.15 3.22 -20.38
N ALA A 134 -16.46 2.12 -20.65
CA ALA A 134 -15.27 2.09 -21.48
C ALA A 134 -15.59 2.71 -22.83
N SER A 135 -15.05 3.87 -23.11
CA SER A 135 -15.09 4.44 -24.45
C SER A 135 -14.19 3.59 -25.36
N ALA A 136 -14.54 3.44 -26.61
CA ALA A 136 -13.71 2.69 -27.57
C ALA A 136 -12.26 3.21 -27.52
N GLY A 137 -11.31 2.33 -27.20
CA GLY A 137 -9.89 2.67 -27.05
C GLY A 137 -9.45 3.08 -25.63
N SER A 138 -10.30 2.95 -24.59
CA SER A 138 -9.88 3.08 -23.20
C SER A 138 -9.33 1.77 -22.63
N TRP A 139 -8.60 1.87 -21.51
CA TRP A 139 -8.16 0.71 -20.71
C TRP A 139 -9.32 -0.25 -20.41
N ASP A 140 -9.08 -1.55 -20.54
CA ASP A 140 -10.04 -2.58 -20.13
C ASP A 140 -10.06 -2.71 -18.59
N PRO A 141 -11.17 -2.36 -17.92
CA PRO A 141 -11.26 -2.41 -16.46
C PRO A 141 -11.22 -3.82 -15.88
N SER A 142 -11.29 -4.86 -16.71
CA SER A 142 -11.08 -6.24 -16.29
C SER A 142 -9.60 -6.65 -16.25
N MET A 143 -8.71 -5.74 -16.63
CA MET A 143 -7.26 -5.97 -16.67
C MET A 143 -6.57 -5.13 -15.63
N GLU A 144 -5.49 -5.66 -15.06
CA GLU A 144 -4.57 -4.93 -14.18
C GLU A 144 -3.11 -5.27 -14.50
N LEU A 145 -2.22 -4.34 -14.19
CA LEU A 145 -0.79 -4.61 -14.14
C LEU A 145 -0.39 -4.84 -12.70
N THR A 146 0.25 -5.97 -12.43
CA THR A 146 0.92 -6.24 -11.17
C THR A 146 2.43 -6.11 -11.36
N VAL A 147 3.07 -5.30 -10.52
CA VAL A 147 4.53 -5.16 -10.48
C VAL A 147 5.02 -5.83 -9.20
N HIS A 148 5.75 -6.92 -9.36
CA HIS A 148 6.46 -7.57 -8.26
C HIS A 148 7.89 -7.05 -8.21
N LEU A 149 8.41 -6.83 -7.01
CA LEU A 149 9.79 -6.43 -6.81
C LEU A 149 10.36 -7.00 -5.51
N GLU A 150 11.65 -7.27 -5.49
CA GLU A 150 12.33 -7.79 -4.31
C GLU A 150 13.50 -6.89 -3.94
N ILE A 151 13.39 -6.26 -2.78
CA ILE A 151 14.44 -5.41 -2.21
C ILE A 151 15.55 -6.30 -1.66
N ALA A 152 16.79 -6.06 -2.12
CA ALA A 152 17.97 -6.79 -1.73
C ALA A 152 18.27 -6.69 -0.23
N ARG A 153 18.71 -7.80 0.35
CA ARG A 153 19.36 -7.80 1.66
C ARG A 153 20.84 -7.49 1.46
N ILE A 154 21.26 -6.32 1.87
CA ILE A 154 22.68 -5.91 1.85
C ILE A 154 23.22 -6.00 3.27
N GLU A 155 24.34 -6.68 3.44
CA GLU A 155 25.03 -6.78 4.71
C GLU A 155 25.94 -5.57 4.94
N GLY A 156 26.01 -5.09 6.16
CA GLY A 156 26.85 -3.98 6.53
C GLY A 156 26.41 -3.25 7.80
N ASN A 157 27.32 -2.48 8.37
CA ASN A 157 27.01 -1.62 9.51
C ASN A 157 26.30 -0.36 9.02
N ARG A 158 25.06 -0.12 9.49
CA ARG A 158 24.23 1.06 9.17
C ARG A 158 23.72 1.11 7.71
N VAL A 159 23.37 -0.04 7.12
CA VAL A 159 22.72 -0.06 5.81
C VAL A 159 21.35 0.61 5.90
N ARG A 160 21.15 1.66 5.11
CA ARG A 160 19.86 2.34 5.01
C ARG A 160 18.92 1.60 4.07
N ARG A 161 17.61 1.75 4.27
CA ARG A 161 16.61 1.20 3.34
C ARG A 161 16.62 2.00 2.05
N PRO A 162 16.44 1.35 0.88
CA PRO A 162 16.38 2.07 -0.38
C PRO A 162 15.10 2.91 -0.48
N TYR A 163 15.18 3.99 -1.23
CA TYR A 163 14.04 4.66 -1.80
C TYR A 163 13.64 3.91 -3.06
N VAL A 164 12.35 3.76 -3.30
CA VAL A 164 11.83 3.04 -4.47
C VAL A 164 10.69 3.85 -5.09
N ALA A 165 10.74 4.04 -6.41
CA ALA A 165 9.62 4.55 -7.18
C ALA A 165 9.20 3.56 -8.27
N VAL A 166 7.88 3.48 -8.49
CA VAL A 166 7.28 2.77 -9.62
C VAL A 166 6.33 3.73 -10.30
N TRP A 167 6.54 3.99 -11.60
CA TRP A 167 5.68 4.90 -12.36
C TRP A 167 5.50 4.44 -13.80
N ILE A 168 4.52 5.05 -14.46
CA ILE A 168 4.10 4.76 -15.83
C ILE A 168 4.26 6.01 -16.67
N GLU A 169 4.88 5.87 -17.85
CA GLU A 169 4.93 6.90 -18.89
C GLU A 169 4.18 6.47 -20.13
N ASP A 170 3.58 7.44 -20.81
CA ASP A 170 2.98 7.25 -22.11
C ASP A 170 4.01 7.28 -23.25
N ARG A 171 3.54 7.19 -24.50
CA ARG A 171 4.40 7.23 -25.70
C ARG A 171 5.17 8.54 -25.88
N ASP A 172 4.63 9.63 -25.32
CA ASP A 172 5.24 10.96 -25.38
C ASP A 172 6.24 11.18 -24.22
N LYS A 173 6.51 10.12 -23.46
CA LYS A 173 7.35 10.11 -22.25
C LYS A 173 6.82 11.03 -21.15
N PHE A 174 5.50 11.19 -21.10
CA PHE A 174 4.85 11.92 -20.02
C PHE A 174 4.46 10.96 -18.89
N PRO A 175 4.82 11.24 -17.61
CA PRO A 175 4.50 10.39 -16.49
C PRO A 175 3.01 10.52 -16.13
N VAL A 176 2.22 9.53 -16.52
CA VAL A 176 0.77 9.50 -16.32
C VAL A 176 0.35 9.01 -14.95
N ARG A 177 1.16 8.13 -14.33
CA ARG A 177 0.87 7.57 -13.01
C ARG A 177 2.13 7.27 -12.22
N THR A 178 2.21 7.74 -10.98
CA THR A 178 3.11 7.20 -9.96
C THR A 178 2.33 6.17 -9.13
N ILE A 179 2.74 4.90 -9.21
CA ILE A 179 2.07 3.78 -8.54
C ILE A 179 2.55 3.66 -7.10
N ALA A 180 3.86 3.84 -6.88
CA ALA A 180 4.46 3.80 -5.56
C ALA A 180 5.66 4.76 -5.48
N LEU A 181 5.82 5.38 -4.32
CA LEU A 181 6.97 6.21 -3.97
C LEU A 181 7.31 5.94 -2.50
N TRP A 182 8.32 5.08 -2.24
CA TRP A 182 8.74 4.77 -0.87
C TRP A 182 9.96 5.58 -0.51
N MET A 183 9.81 6.47 0.47
CA MET A 183 10.86 7.38 0.90
C MET A 183 10.85 7.58 2.42
N GLU A 184 11.97 8.06 2.97
CA GLU A 184 12.06 8.46 4.38
C GLU A 184 11.90 9.97 4.54
N LYS A 185 12.60 10.75 3.71
CA LYS A 185 12.64 12.22 3.81
C LYS A 185 12.53 12.89 2.44
N PRO A 186 11.58 13.80 2.24
CA PRO A 186 11.38 14.49 0.95
C PRO A 186 12.62 15.20 0.41
N LYS A 187 13.51 15.67 1.28
CA LYS A 187 14.74 16.38 0.87
C LYS A 187 15.72 15.54 0.05
N TYR A 188 15.58 14.21 0.06
CA TYR A 188 16.42 13.27 -0.68
C TYR A 188 15.73 12.69 -1.93
N LEU A 189 14.58 13.23 -2.33
CA LEU A 189 13.88 12.77 -3.54
C LEU A 189 14.71 12.97 -4.82
N ASN A 190 15.61 13.93 -4.83
CA ASN A 190 16.53 14.16 -5.95
C ASN A 190 17.55 13.02 -6.15
N GLU A 191 17.73 12.14 -5.19
CA GLU A 191 18.52 10.92 -5.35
C GLU A 191 17.84 9.93 -6.29
N MET A 192 16.52 9.99 -6.41
CA MET A 192 15.71 9.26 -7.40
C MET A 192 15.68 10.03 -8.71
N ARG A 193 16.79 9.95 -9.46
CA ARG A 193 17.13 10.85 -10.56
C ARG A 193 16.12 10.82 -11.70
N ALA A 194 15.64 9.62 -12.07
CA ALA A 194 14.70 9.47 -13.17
C ALA A 194 13.31 9.92 -12.74
N TRP A 195 12.75 9.34 -11.70
CA TRP A 195 11.42 9.70 -11.20
C TRP A 195 11.31 11.19 -10.87
N TYR A 196 12.29 11.75 -10.17
CA TYR A 196 12.26 13.16 -9.75
C TYR A 196 12.26 14.13 -10.93
N LYS A 197 13.03 13.83 -11.99
CA LYS A 197 13.03 14.60 -13.23
C LYS A 197 11.65 14.57 -13.91
N ASP A 198 11.06 13.37 -14.01
CA ASP A 198 9.82 13.14 -14.73
C ASP A 198 8.61 13.68 -13.93
N ASP A 199 8.60 13.53 -12.61
CA ASP A 199 7.56 14.13 -11.75
C ASP A 199 7.60 15.66 -11.78
N ARG A 200 8.77 16.27 -11.87
CA ARG A 200 8.86 17.73 -12.05
C ARG A 200 8.27 18.21 -13.37
N LEU A 201 8.48 17.47 -14.47
CA LEU A 201 7.84 17.73 -15.75
C LEU A 201 6.32 17.68 -15.63
N ARG A 202 5.81 16.64 -15.02
CA ARG A 202 4.38 16.47 -14.75
C ARG A 202 3.84 17.61 -13.88
N ALA A 203 4.52 17.91 -12.76
CA ALA A 203 4.10 18.96 -11.83
C ALA A 203 4.02 20.35 -12.51
N MET A 204 4.95 20.65 -13.43
CA MET A 204 4.91 21.87 -14.23
C MET A 204 3.72 21.90 -15.20
N ALA A 205 3.38 20.75 -15.81
CA ALA A 205 2.29 20.66 -16.78
C ALA A 205 0.92 20.67 -16.11
N GLU A 206 0.77 19.99 -14.96
CA GLU A 206 -0.51 19.80 -14.25
C GLU A 206 -0.75 20.82 -13.13
N GLY A 207 0.29 21.55 -12.69
CA GLY A 207 0.20 22.48 -11.57
C GLY A 207 -0.07 21.81 -10.23
N SER A 208 0.27 20.50 -10.09
CA SER A 208 -0.06 19.68 -8.92
C SER A 208 1.17 18.96 -8.35
N ASP A 209 1.26 18.87 -7.01
CA ASP A 209 2.23 18.06 -6.28
C ASP A 209 1.55 16.80 -5.74
N ILE A 210 1.95 15.65 -6.29
CA ILE A 210 1.41 14.35 -5.86
C ILE A 210 2.27 13.66 -4.79
N THR A 211 3.44 14.21 -4.47
CA THR A 211 4.40 13.56 -3.56
C THR A 211 3.76 13.10 -2.26
N ARG A 212 2.91 13.94 -1.66
CA ARG A 212 2.23 13.60 -0.39
C ARG A 212 1.19 12.50 -0.53
N SER A 213 0.49 12.45 -1.65
CA SER A 213 -0.61 11.48 -1.86
C SER A 213 -0.12 10.09 -2.27
N VAL A 214 1.07 10.00 -2.90
CA VAL A 214 1.61 8.72 -3.39
C VAL A 214 2.76 8.18 -2.55
N SER A 215 3.30 8.96 -1.60
CA SER A 215 4.45 8.54 -0.81
C SER A 215 4.07 7.63 0.35
N GLY A 216 4.96 6.67 0.59
CA GLY A 216 4.93 5.79 1.75
C GLY A 216 6.32 5.64 2.36
N ALA A 217 6.40 5.05 3.56
CA ALA A 217 7.68 4.80 4.21
C ALA A 217 8.53 3.82 3.40
N THR A 218 9.85 3.93 3.50
CA THR A 218 10.80 2.95 2.95
C THR A 218 10.51 1.54 3.47
N ARG A 219 10.77 0.53 2.66
CA ARG A 219 10.53 -0.88 2.98
C ARG A 219 11.82 -1.61 3.38
N PRO A 220 11.78 -2.58 4.30
CA PRO A 220 12.90 -3.47 4.56
C PRO A 220 13.17 -4.41 3.37
N PRO A 221 14.31 -5.15 3.36
CA PRO A 221 14.52 -6.23 2.40
C PRO A 221 13.38 -7.23 2.39
N GLY A 222 12.95 -7.65 1.19
CA GLY A 222 11.82 -8.57 1.01
C GLY A 222 11.07 -8.35 -0.30
N LYS A 223 10.02 -9.14 -0.49
CA LYS A 223 9.17 -9.12 -1.69
C LYS A 223 7.98 -8.19 -1.49
N TYR A 224 7.67 -7.42 -2.51
CA TYR A 224 6.59 -6.44 -2.53
C TYR A 224 5.85 -6.48 -3.85
N THR A 225 4.59 -6.11 -3.79
CA THR A 225 3.71 -6.06 -4.96
C THR A 225 3.01 -4.71 -4.98
N VAL A 226 2.96 -4.07 -6.15
CA VAL A 226 2.14 -2.88 -6.41
C VAL A 226 1.34 -3.10 -7.68
N LYS A 227 0.17 -2.45 -7.79
CA LYS A 227 -0.77 -2.66 -8.88
C LYS A 227 -1.11 -1.36 -9.59
N TRP A 228 -1.45 -1.46 -10.87
CA TRP A 228 -2.00 -0.38 -11.67
C TRP A 228 -3.28 -0.81 -12.38
N ASP A 229 -4.33 -0.06 -12.14
CA ASP A 229 -5.68 -0.27 -12.66
C ASP A 229 -5.96 0.52 -13.96
N GLY A 230 -4.92 1.02 -14.62
CA GLY A 230 -5.05 1.82 -15.85
C GLY A 230 -5.60 3.22 -15.63
N LYS A 231 -5.49 3.80 -14.45
CA LYS A 231 -5.86 5.19 -14.18
C LYS A 231 -4.63 6.08 -14.02
N ASP A 232 -4.77 7.34 -14.43
CA ASP A 232 -3.78 8.39 -14.20
C ASP A 232 -3.74 8.86 -12.72
N ASN A 233 -2.90 9.84 -12.42
CA ASN A 233 -2.79 10.41 -11.06
C ASN A 233 -4.07 11.12 -10.59
N ALA A 234 -4.95 11.54 -11.52
CA ALA A 234 -6.25 12.14 -11.23
C ALA A 234 -7.39 11.09 -11.11
N GLY A 235 -7.07 9.79 -11.24
CA GLY A 235 -8.05 8.70 -11.20
C GLY A 235 -8.86 8.50 -12.47
N LYS A 236 -8.47 9.12 -13.58
CA LYS A 236 -9.15 8.97 -14.89
C LYS A 236 -8.56 7.78 -15.64
N PRO A 237 -9.39 6.93 -16.29
CA PRO A 237 -8.90 5.86 -17.13
C PRO A 237 -8.01 6.39 -18.27
N VAL A 238 -6.86 5.76 -18.46
CA VAL A 238 -5.98 6.04 -19.59
C VAL A 238 -6.48 5.34 -20.87
N LYS A 239 -5.94 5.71 -22.02
CA LYS A 239 -6.21 5.01 -23.27
C LYS A 239 -5.51 3.66 -23.30
N ALA A 240 -6.11 2.66 -23.96
CA ALA A 240 -5.41 1.43 -24.27
C ALA A 240 -4.22 1.71 -25.21
N GLY A 241 -3.13 0.98 -25.06
CA GLY A 241 -1.96 1.14 -25.90
C GLY A 241 -0.64 0.92 -25.18
N LYS A 242 0.43 1.47 -25.73
CA LYS A 242 1.78 1.27 -25.21
C LYS A 242 2.13 2.29 -24.14
N TYR A 243 2.66 1.77 -23.05
CA TYR A 243 3.21 2.53 -21.92
C TYR A 243 4.51 1.90 -21.45
N THR A 244 5.39 2.72 -20.91
CA THR A 244 6.63 2.24 -20.28
C THR A 244 6.45 2.23 -18.78
N VAL A 245 6.73 1.07 -18.18
CA VAL A 245 6.74 0.89 -16.73
C VAL A 245 8.16 1.07 -16.24
N PHE A 246 8.37 1.94 -15.28
CA PHE A 246 9.67 2.20 -14.66
C PHE A 246 9.68 1.72 -13.21
N VAL A 247 10.82 1.18 -12.80
CA VAL A 247 11.14 0.85 -11.41
C VAL A 247 12.51 1.40 -11.09
N GLU A 248 12.58 2.35 -10.16
CA GLU A 248 13.82 2.98 -9.71
C GLU A 248 14.05 2.67 -8.24
N ALA A 249 15.28 2.31 -7.90
CA ALA A 249 15.71 2.17 -6.51
C ALA A 249 17.03 2.89 -6.29
N THR A 250 17.13 3.60 -5.17
CA THR A 250 18.36 4.27 -4.76
C THR A 250 18.54 4.22 -3.25
N ARG A 251 19.76 4.21 -2.79
CA ARG A 251 20.10 4.15 -1.37
C ARG A 251 21.05 5.28 -1.00
N GLU A 252 20.77 5.95 0.10
CA GLU A 252 21.68 6.97 0.65
C GLU A 252 23.06 6.34 0.90
N HIS A 253 24.07 6.84 0.25
CA HIS A 253 25.43 6.27 0.23
C HIS A 253 25.53 4.83 -0.29
N GLY A 254 24.65 4.44 -1.19
CA GLY A 254 24.56 3.09 -1.77
C GLY A 254 24.40 3.10 -3.28
N GLY A 255 23.78 2.02 -3.79
CA GLY A 255 23.58 1.82 -5.21
C GLY A 255 22.46 2.68 -5.80
N TYR A 256 22.44 2.71 -7.13
CA TYR A 256 21.38 3.28 -7.95
C TYR A 256 20.99 2.26 -9.01
N GLN A 257 19.71 1.97 -9.15
CA GLN A 257 19.19 1.02 -10.13
C GLN A 257 17.95 1.59 -10.78
N LEU A 258 17.90 1.53 -12.11
CA LEU A 258 16.75 1.90 -12.91
C LEU A 258 16.44 0.75 -13.88
N MET A 259 15.21 0.27 -13.85
CA MET A 259 14.67 -0.74 -14.74
C MET A 259 13.44 -0.18 -15.44
N HIS A 260 13.22 -0.56 -16.68
CA HIS A 260 12.01 -0.19 -17.41
C HIS A 260 11.71 -1.20 -18.53
N GLU A 261 10.44 -1.26 -18.91
CA GLU A 261 9.95 -2.08 -20.03
C GLU A 261 8.72 -1.43 -20.66
N GLU A 262 8.67 -1.42 -21.99
CA GLU A 262 7.48 -1.02 -22.75
C GLU A 262 6.53 -2.20 -22.90
N LEU A 263 5.28 -2.02 -22.47
CA LEU A 263 4.21 -2.99 -22.61
C LEU A 263 3.06 -2.40 -23.43
N ASP A 264 2.36 -3.29 -24.17
CA ASP A 264 1.11 -2.92 -24.83
C ASP A 264 -0.07 -3.35 -23.99
N PHE A 265 -0.79 -2.38 -23.47
CA PHE A 265 -1.97 -2.57 -22.62
C PHE A 265 -3.28 -2.55 -23.44
N ALA A 266 -3.29 -3.30 -24.53
CA ALA A 266 -4.45 -3.46 -25.41
C ALA A 266 -5.29 -4.73 -25.10
N GLY A 267 -5.26 -5.23 -23.85
CA GLY A 267 -6.10 -6.33 -23.37
C GLY A 267 -5.50 -7.73 -23.53
N THR A 268 -4.28 -7.87 -24.06
CA THR A 268 -3.59 -9.18 -24.15
C THR A 268 -2.68 -9.36 -22.93
N PRO A 269 -2.89 -10.40 -22.09
CA PRO A 269 -2.03 -10.70 -20.96
C PRO A 269 -0.57 -10.86 -21.37
N LYS A 270 0.35 -10.34 -20.56
CA LYS A 270 1.78 -10.43 -20.80
C LYS A 270 2.55 -10.40 -19.48
N GLN A 271 3.52 -11.29 -19.34
CA GLN A 271 4.45 -11.30 -18.23
C GLN A 271 5.87 -11.03 -18.73
N VAL A 272 6.62 -10.21 -18.00
CA VAL A 272 8.00 -9.84 -18.32
C VAL A 272 8.83 -9.81 -17.04
N GLU A 273 9.99 -10.48 -17.08
CA GLU A 273 10.99 -10.38 -16.01
C GLU A 273 11.96 -9.24 -16.33
N LEU A 274 12.23 -8.39 -15.34
CA LEU A 274 13.23 -7.34 -15.43
C LEU A 274 14.54 -7.82 -14.81
N LYS A 275 15.66 -7.45 -15.43
CA LYS A 275 16.98 -7.86 -14.94
C LYS A 275 17.25 -7.23 -13.58
N GLY A 276 17.37 -8.08 -12.56
CA GLY A 276 17.74 -7.67 -11.20
C GLY A 276 19.14 -7.04 -11.12
N GLY A 277 19.42 -6.39 -9.99
CA GLY A 277 20.66 -5.71 -9.70
C GLY A 277 20.97 -5.68 -8.21
N GLU A 278 21.71 -4.66 -7.78
CA GLU A 278 22.21 -4.57 -6.42
C GLU A 278 21.11 -4.18 -5.41
N GLU A 279 20.23 -3.24 -5.76
CA GLU A 279 19.19 -2.72 -4.87
C GLU A 279 17.91 -3.54 -4.91
N LEU A 280 17.54 -4.01 -6.10
CA LEU A 280 16.41 -4.90 -6.36
C LEU A 280 16.93 -6.18 -7.00
N THR A 281 16.86 -7.30 -6.27
CA THR A 281 17.34 -8.61 -6.75
C THR A 281 16.50 -9.15 -7.88
N SER A 282 15.21 -8.82 -7.89
CA SER A 282 14.27 -9.19 -8.96
C SER A 282 13.18 -8.14 -9.11
N ALA A 283 12.64 -8.01 -10.31
CA ALA A 283 11.36 -7.37 -10.58
C ALA A 283 10.68 -8.04 -11.75
N SER A 284 9.34 -8.08 -11.74
CA SER A 284 8.55 -8.59 -12.87
C SER A 284 7.27 -7.79 -13.04
N LEU A 285 6.80 -7.75 -14.28
CA LEU A 285 5.58 -7.08 -14.70
C LEU A 285 4.61 -8.16 -15.17
N ASP A 286 3.42 -8.20 -14.59
CA ASP A 286 2.38 -9.16 -14.93
C ASP A 286 1.09 -8.41 -15.28
N TYR A 287 0.80 -8.28 -16.59
CA TYR A 287 -0.44 -7.71 -17.10
C TYR A 287 -1.44 -8.84 -17.33
N HIS A 288 -2.48 -8.88 -16.54
CA HIS A 288 -3.43 -9.99 -16.50
C HIS A 288 -4.87 -9.54 -16.24
N LYS A 289 -5.82 -10.49 -16.35
CA LYS A 289 -7.21 -10.25 -15.95
C LYS A 289 -7.34 -10.28 -14.44
N VAL A 290 -8.07 -9.32 -13.90
CA VAL A 290 -8.43 -9.30 -12.49
C VAL A 290 -9.19 -10.57 -12.14
N ALA A 291 -8.74 -11.32 -11.14
CA ALA A 291 -9.47 -12.47 -10.63
C ALA A 291 -10.79 -11.99 -10.01
N LYS A 292 -11.89 -12.63 -10.40
CA LYS A 292 -13.23 -12.34 -9.84
C LYS A 292 -13.38 -12.93 -8.46
#